data_01ae0145aded86de64f20cf7288bd3de
#
_entry.id   01ae0145aded86de64f20cf7288bd3de
#
_cell.length_a   1.000
_cell.length_b   1.000
_cell.length_c   1.000
_cell.angle_alpha   90.00
_cell.angle_beta   90.00
_cell.angle_gamma   90.00
#
_symmetry.space_group_name_H-M   'P 1'
#
loop_
_entity.id
_entity.type
_entity.pdbx_description
1 polymer ?
#
loop_
_entity_poly.entity_id
_entity_poly.type
_entity_poly.pdbx_seq_one_letter_code
_entity_poly.pdbx_strand_id
1 'polypeptide(L)'
;MEQITKPHCGARLDRLPDCRWHSSMFAIVAFGLLVCWSNAVGGLILAQLKALGWTDNSTTATFSAITTAGMFLGALVGGIIGDKTGRRNAFILYEAIHIASMVVGAFSPNMDFLIACRFVMGVGLGALLVTLFAGFTEYMPGRNRGTWSSRVSFIGNWSYPLCSLIAMGLTPLISAEWNWRVQLLIPAILSLIATALAWRYFPESPRW
;
A
#
# COMPACT_ATOMS: atom_id res chain seq x y z
N MET A 1 -23.49 30.16 20.91
CA MET A 1 -22.43 29.18 20.58
C MET A 1 -21.75 29.69 19.32
N GLU A 2 -20.59 30.27 19.48
CA GLU A 2 -19.81 30.84 18.39
C GLU A 2 -19.26 29.66 17.58
N GLN A 3 -19.68 29.55 16.32
CA GLN A 3 -19.08 28.59 15.39
C GLN A 3 -17.60 28.99 15.25
N ILE A 4 -16.73 28.27 15.90
CA ILE A 4 -15.28 28.34 15.68
C ILE A 4 -15.08 27.93 14.21
N THR A 5 -15.04 28.90 13.35
CA THR A 5 -14.74 28.74 11.93
C THR A 5 -13.35 28.10 11.80
N LYS A 6 -13.31 26.88 11.28
CA LYS A 6 -12.09 26.07 11.01
C LYS A 6 -11.14 26.63 9.91
N PRO A 7 -11.25 27.87 9.38
CA PRO A 7 -10.48 28.28 8.20
C PRO A 7 -8.99 28.51 8.45
N HIS A 8 -8.50 28.42 9.68
CA HIS A 8 -7.11 28.80 9.99
C HIS A 8 -6.17 27.62 10.33
N CYS A 9 -6.65 26.39 10.46
CA CYS A 9 -5.80 25.26 10.83
C CYS A 9 -4.76 24.94 9.75
N GLY A 10 -5.14 24.93 8.48
CA GLY A 10 -4.21 24.69 7.38
C GLY A 10 -3.14 25.78 7.25
N ALA A 11 -3.51 27.04 7.37
CA ALA A 11 -2.57 28.17 7.32
C ALA A 11 -1.61 28.20 8.53
N ARG A 12 -2.06 27.74 9.69
CA ARG A 12 -1.22 27.60 10.88
C ARG A 12 -0.22 26.44 10.70
N LEU A 13 -0.66 25.30 10.15
CA LEU A 13 0.19 24.17 9.86
C LEU A 13 1.30 24.52 8.85
N ASP A 14 0.98 25.29 7.81
CA ASP A 14 1.93 25.72 6.79
C ASP A 14 3.04 26.64 7.32
N ARG A 15 2.83 27.27 8.48
CA ARG A 15 3.82 28.13 9.17
C ARG A 15 4.70 27.41 10.19
N LEU A 16 4.39 26.13 10.51
CA LEU A 16 5.16 25.40 11.47
C LEU A 16 6.54 25.04 10.92
N PRO A 17 7.60 25.14 11.73
CA PRO A 17 8.90 24.59 11.38
C PRO A 17 8.86 23.07 11.37
N ASP A 18 9.80 22.44 10.66
CA ASP A 18 9.99 21.00 10.71
C ASP A 18 10.28 20.57 12.15
N CYS A 19 9.52 19.61 12.65
CA CYS A 19 9.66 19.10 14.01
C CYS A 19 9.69 17.56 14.02
N ARG A 20 10.03 16.99 15.19
CA ARG A 20 10.09 15.52 15.37
C ARG A 20 8.80 14.80 15.00
N TRP A 21 7.67 15.46 15.16
CA TRP A 21 6.37 14.90 14.78
C TRP A 21 6.27 14.62 13.27
N HIS A 22 6.74 15.56 12.43
CA HIS A 22 6.78 15.37 10.96
C HIS A 22 7.69 14.19 10.57
N SER A 23 8.83 14.04 11.26
CA SER A 23 9.74 12.90 11.06
C SER A 23 9.10 11.58 11.48
N SER A 24 8.30 11.56 12.56
CA SER A 24 7.56 10.36 12.97
C SER A 24 6.48 9.97 11.97
N MET A 25 5.71 10.94 11.47
CA MET A 25 4.72 10.71 10.41
C MET A 25 5.38 10.20 9.13
N PHE A 26 6.50 10.80 8.75
CA PHE A 26 7.32 10.33 7.64
C PHE A 26 7.74 8.87 7.80
N ALA A 27 8.26 8.49 8.98
CA ALA A 27 8.71 7.13 9.23
C ALA A 27 7.57 6.09 9.10
N ILE A 28 6.38 6.41 9.64
CA ILE A 28 5.21 5.52 9.56
C ILE A 28 4.76 5.35 8.11
N VAL A 29 4.63 6.46 7.37
CA VAL A 29 4.18 6.43 5.98
C VAL A 29 5.23 5.78 5.07
N ALA A 30 6.51 6.08 5.27
CA ALA A 30 7.60 5.47 4.52
C ALA A 30 7.68 3.95 4.77
N PHE A 31 7.48 3.52 6.02
CA PHE A 31 7.40 2.10 6.35
C PHE A 31 6.19 1.45 5.69
N GLY A 32 5.01 2.05 5.74
CA GLY A 32 3.81 1.57 5.06
C GLY A 32 4.04 1.38 3.56
N LEU A 33 4.63 2.37 2.88
CA LEU A 33 4.97 2.27 1.46
C LEU A 33 6.04 1.20 1.18
N LEU A 34 7.03 1.07 2.05
CA LEU A 34 8.09 0.08 1.89
C LEU A 34 7.53 -1.35 1.96
N VAL A 35 6.56 -1.61 2.84
CA VAL A 35 5.91 -2.93 2.97
C VAL A 35 4.83 -3.18 1.94
N CYS A 36 4.33 -2.14 1.28
CA CYS A 36 3.31 -2.22 0.24
C CYS A 36 3.87 -2.75 -1.10
N TRP A 37 4.79 -3.72 -1.04
CA TRP A 37 5.47 -4.29 -2.22
C TRP A 37 4.68 -5.37 -2.95
N SER A 38 3.44 -5.61 -2.57
CA SER A 38 2.60 -6.65 -3.15
C SER A 38 2.48 -6.58 -4.67
N ASN A 39 2.58 -5.37 -5.24
CA ASN A 39 2.60 -5.19 -6.68
C ASN A 39 3.92 -5.70 -7.28
N ALA A 40 5.04 -5.44 -6.62
CA ALA A 40 6.37 -5.92 -7.04
C ALA A 40 6.47 -7.46 -7.01
N VAL A 41 5.88 -8.09 -6.00
CA VAL A 41 5.82 -9.56 -5.86
C VAL A 41 5.10 -10.21 -7.04
N GLY A 42 4.18 -9.51 -7.70
CA GLY A 42 3.41 -10.04 -8.81
C GLY A 42 4.26 -10.65 -9.92
N GLY A 43 5.31 -9.97 -10.34
CA GLY A 43 6.23 -10.47 -11.37
C GLY A 43 7.02 -11.70 -10.94
N LEU A 44 7.47 -11.73 -9.67
CA LEU A 44 8.22 -12.85 -9.11
C LEU A 44 7.36 -14.11 -8.95
N ILE A 45 6.13 -13.94 -8.47
CA ILE A 45 5.15 -15.03 -8.36
C ILE A 45 4.81 -15.60 -9.73
N LEU A 46 4.58 -14.76 -10.73
CA LEU A 46 4.29 -15.20 -12.09
C LEU A 46 5.42 -16.04 -12.68
N ALA A 47 6.67 -15.67 -12.45
CA ALA A 47 7.81 -16.45 -12.91
C ALA A 47 7.82 -17.86 -12.27
N GLN A 48 7.48 -17.97 -10.99
CA GLN A 48 7.41 -19.25 -10.28
C GLN A 48 6.19 -20.07 -10.72
N LEU A 49 5.01 -19.46 -10.85
CA LEU A 49 3.80 -20.15 -11.31
C LEU A 49 3.95 -20.66 -12.75
N LYS A 50 4.69 -19.93 -13.59
CA LYS A 50 5.03 -20.40 -14.93
C LYS A 50 5.96 -21.61 -14.89
N ALA A 51 6.94 -21.62 -14.01
CA ALA A 51 7.82 -22.77 -13.81
C ALA A 51 7.07 -24.01 -13.29
N LEU A 52 5.97 -23.81 -12.52
CA LEU A 52 5.09 -24.86 -12.02
C LEU A 52 4.03 -25.31 -13.04
N GLY A 53 3.95 -24.68 -14.21
CA GLY A 53 2.96 -25.01 -15.24
C GLY A 53 1.54 -24.50 -14.96
N TRP A 54 1.36 -23.55 -14.02
CA TRP A 54 0.05 -22.98 -13.66
C TRP A 54 -0.42 -21.92 -14.65
N THR A 55 0.48 -21.32 -15.40
CA THR A 55 0.17 -20.16 -16.24
C THR A 55 0.97 -20.19 -17.54
N ASP A 56 0.38 -19.64 -18.60
CA ASP A 56 1.01 -19.37 -19.87
C ASP A 56 1.21 -17.85 -20.09
N ASN A 57 1.68 -17.45 -21.25
CA ASN A 57 1.94 -16.05 -21.56
C ASN A 57 0.66 -15.20 -21.59
N SER A 58 -0.47 -15.75 -22.03
CA SER A 58 -1.75 -15.05 -22.11
C SER A 58 -2.33 -14.81 -20.73
N THR A 59 -2.29 -15.81 -19.88
CA THR A 59 -2.75 -15.72 -18.48
C THR A 59 -1.87 -14.79 -17.65
N THR A 60 -0.56 -14.76 -17.92
CA THR A 60 0.37 -13.81 -17.31
C THR A 60 0.02 -12.36 -17.65
N ALA A 61 -0.30 -12.08 -18.91
CA ALA A 61 -0.74 -10.76 -19.34
C ALA A 61 -2.07 -10.36 -18.66
N THR A 62 -3.03 -11.28 -18.62
CA THR A 62 -4.33 -11.08 -17.95
C THR A 62 -4.17 -10.78 -16.47
N PHE A 63 -3.32 -11.51 -15.75
CA PHE A 63 -3.02 -11.29 -14.34
C PHE A 63 -2.51 -9.86 -14.07
N SER A 64 -1.58 -9.39 -14.90
CA SER A 64 -1.01 -8.05 -14.76
C SER A 64 -2.03 -6.95 -15.12
N ALA A 65 -2.78 -7.15 -16.22
CA ALA A 65 -3.80 -6.21 -16.67
C ALA A 65 -4.93 -6.05 -15.66
N ILE A 66 -5.43 -7.15 -15.09
CA ILE A 66 -6.50 -7.15 -14.09
C ILE A 66 -6.04 -6.49 -12.78
N THR A 67 -4.81 -6.71 -12.34
CA THR A 67 -4.26 -6.03 -11.17
C THR A 67 -4.22 -4.50 -11.40
N THR A 68 -3.75 -4.06 -12.57
CA THR A 68 -3.69 -2.64 -12.92
C THR A 68 -5.09 -2.02 -13.05
N ALA A 69 -6.05 -2.72 -13.64
CA ALA A 69 -7.45 -2.29 -13.70
C ALA A 69 -8.05 -2.13 -12.29
N GLY A 70 -7.76 -3.07 -11.38
CA GLY A 70 -8.13 -2.95 -9.97
C GLY A 70 -7.54 -1.71 -9.32
N MET A 71 -6.24 -1.44 -9.52
CA MET A 71 -5.59 -0.24 -8.99
C MET A 71 -6.22 1.06 -9.52
N PHE A 72 -6.57 1.10 -10.79
CA PHE A 72 -7.24 2.25 -11.38
C PHE A 72 -8.61 2.52 -10.74
N LEU A 73 -9.44 1.48 -10.62
CA LEU A 73 -10.75 1.59 -9.95
C LEU A 73 -10.59 1.97 -8.48
N GLY A 74 -9.64 1.36 -7.79
CA GLY A 74 -9.33 1.68 -6.40
C GLY A 74 -8.91 3.13 -6.21
N ALA A 75 -8.07 3.67 -7.09
CA ALA A 75 -7.65 5.06 -7.03
C ALA A 75 -8.82 6.04 -7.21
N LEU A 76 -9.74 5.75 -8.14
CA LEU A 76 -10.94 6.57 -8.35
C LEU A 76 -11.87 6.57 -7.13
N VAL A 77 -12.20 5.39 -6.62
CA VAL A 77 -13.13 5.22 -5.50
C VAL A 77 -12.47 5.65 -4.18
N GLY A 78 -11.18 5.39 -4.04
CA GLY A 78 -10.41 5.64 -2.83
C GLY A 78 -10.36 7.12 -2.45
N GLY A 79 -10.22 8.01 -3.42
CA GLY A 79 -10.28 9.45 -3.19
C GLY A 79 -11.64 9.88 -2.63
N ILE A 80 -12.73 9.45 -3.26
CA ILE A 80 -14.11 9.82 -2.88
C ILE A 80 -14.45 9.32 -1.46
N ILE A 81 -14.12 8.09 -1.16
CA ILE A 81 -14.38 7.52 0.17
C ILE A 81 -13.49 8.19 1.22
N GLY A 82 -12.19 8.39 0.91
CA GLY A 82 -11.25 9.06 1.81
C GLY A 82 -11.67 10.49 2.19
N ASP A 83 -12.30 11.21 1.25
CA ASP A 83 -12.82 12.54 1.50
C ASP A 83 -14.08 12.52 2.41
N LYS A 84 -14.86 11.43 2.37
CA LYS A 84 -16.11 11.29 3.15
C LYS A 84 -15.89 10.68 4.54
N THR A 85 -15.00 9.71 4.66
CA THR A 85 -14.81 8.92 5.90
C THR A 85 -13.63 9.38 6.74
N GLY A 86 -12.83 10.28 6.21
CA GLY A 86 -11.57 10.71 6.81
C GLY A 86 -10.38 9.86 6.34
N ARG A 87 -9.21 10.48 6.31
CA ARG A 87 -7.99 9.86 5.77
C ARG A 87 -7.54 8.63 6.54
N ARG A 88 -7.63 8.69 7.88
CA ARG A 88 -7.24 7.59 8.77
C ARG A 88 -8.12 6.36 8.58
N ASN A 89 -9.44 6.53 8.62
CA ASN A 89 -10.38 5.42 8.53
C ASN A 89 -10.34 4.78 7.13
N ALA A 90 -10.25 5.61 6.09
CA ALA A 90 -10.10 5.14 4.72
C ALA A 90 -8.80 4.33 4.54
N PHE A 91 -7.68 4.81 5.08
CA PHE A 91 -6.41 4.10 5.06
C PHE A 91 -6.53 2.70 5.68
N ILE A 92 -7.09 2.59 6.89
CA ILE A 92 -7.26 1.31 7.60
C ILE A 92 -8.16 0.35 6.80
N LEU A 93 -9.25 0.87 6.23
CA LEU A 93 -10.17 0.07 5.42
C LEU A 93 -9.48 -0.52 4.19
N TYR A 94 -8.74 0.31 3.44
CA TYR A 94 -8.08 -0.14 2.22
C TYR A 94 -6.93 -1.09 2.49
N GLU A 95 -6.19 -0.87 3.56
CA GLU A 95 -5.14 -1.77 3.99
C GLU A 95 -5.71 -3.11 4.44
N ALA A 96 -6.85 -3.12 5.14
CA ALA A 96 -7.53 -4.35 5.51
C ALA A 96 -7.99 -5.15 4.28
N ILE A 97 -8.56 -4.50 3.25
CA ILE A 97 -8.93 -5.14 1.98
C ILE A 97 -7.69 -5.71 1.28
N HIS A 98 -6.61 -4.96 1.25
CA HIS A 98 -5.35 -5.34 0.63
C HIS A 98 -4.72 -6.56 1.32
N ILE A 99 -4.61 -6.54 2.66
CA ILE A 99 -4.08 -7.65 3.47
C ILE A 99 -4.95 -8.91 3.31
N ALA A 100 -6.27 -8.77 3.44
CA ALA A 100 -7.19 -9.89 3.30
C ALA A 100 -7.07 -10.56 1.93
N SER A 101 -6.95 -9.76 0.87
CA SER A 101 -6.77 -10.28 -0.50
C SER A 101 -5.44 -11.00 -0.69
N MET A 102 -4.36 -10.54 -0.05
CA MET A 102 -3.06 -11.24 -0.08
C MET A 102 -3.13 -12.58 0.64
N VAL A 103 -3.73 -12.60 1.83
CA VAL A 103 -3.87 -13.84 2.62
C VAL A 103 -4.73 -14.85 1.87
N VAL A 104 -5.90 -14.44 1.38
CA VAL A 104 -6.80 -15.32 0.60
C VAL A 104 -6.11 -15.79 -0.68
N GLY A 105 -5.41 -14.89 -1.38
CA GLY A 105 -4.65 -15.20 -2.59
C GLY A 105 -3.52 -16.23 -2.37
N ALA A 106 -2.88 -16.21 -1.20
CA ALA A 106 -1.84 -17.19 -0.85
C ALA A 106 -2.39 -18.63 -0.75
N PHE A 107 -3.67 -18.79 -0.45
CA PHE A 107 -4.34 -20.10 -0.38
C PHE A 107 -5.16 -20.43 -1.64
N SER A 108 -4.93 -19.74 -2.75
CA SER A 108 -5.68 -19.98 -3.98
C SER A 108 -5.46 -21.41 -4.50
N PRO A 109 -6.55 -22.09 -4.91
CA PRO A 109 -6.48 -23.45 -5.46
C PRO A 109 -6.11 -23.48 -6.96
N ASN A 110 -6.38 -22.40 -7.69
CA ASN A 110 -6.14 -22.28 -9.12
C ASN A 110 -5.80 -20.85 -9.53
N MET A 111 -5.36 -20.69 -10.79
CA MET A 111 -4.92 -19.40 -11.32
C MET A 111 -6.06 -18.39 -11.45
N ASP A 112 -7.27 -18.80 -11.83
CA ASP A 112 -8.42 -17.90 -12.01
C ASP A 112 -8.83 -17.26 -10.67
N PHE A 113 -8.83 -18.06 -9.61
CA PHE A 113 -9.09 -17.55 -8.26
C PHE A 113 -8.01 -16.56 -7.81
N LEU A 114 -6.74 -16.85 -8.12
CA LEU A 114 -5.63 -15.95 -7.82
C LEU A 114 -5.78 -14.62 -8.58
N ILE A 115 -6.20 -14.65 -9.84
CA ILE A 115 -6.48 -13.46 -10.65
C ILE A 115 -7.60 -12.60 -10.02
N ALA A 116 -8.68 -13.24 -9.54
CA ALA A 116 -9.74 -12.53 -8.85
C ALA A 116 -9.25 -11.88 -7.54
N CYS A 117 -8.44 -12.59 -6.75
CA CYS A 117 -7.81 -12.02 -5.56
C CYS A 117 -6.89 -10.84 -5.91
N ARG A 118 -6.16 -10.92 -7.03
CA ARG A 118 -5.30 -9.84 -7.52
C ARG A 118 -6.07 -8.59 -7.93
N PHE A 119 -7.26 -8.74 -8.49
CA PHE A 119 -8.14 -7.61 -8.75
C PHE A 119 -8.51 -6.86 -7.48
N VAL A 120 -9.00 -7.59 -6.46
CA VAL A 120 -9.39 -7.00 -5.16
C VAL A 120 -8.19 -6.38 -4.46
N MET A 121 -7.02 -7.04 -4.51
CA MET A 121 -5.77 -6.50 -4.00
C MET A 121 -5.38 -5.21 -4.71
N GLY A 122 -5.52 -5.15 -6.04
CA GLY A 122 -5.30 -3.95 -6.84
C GLY A 122 -6.20 -2.80 -6.39
N VAL A 123 -7.51 -3.06 -6.19
CA VAL A 123 -8.46 -2.05 -5.69
C VAL A 123 -8.01 -1.51 -4.33
N GLY A 124 -7.67 -2.38 -3.38
CA GLY A 124 -7.16 -1.98 -2.07
C GLY A 124 -5.90 -1.12 -2.19
N LEU A 125 -4.92 -1.57 -2.98
CA LEU A 125 -3.64 -0.88 -3.17
C LEU A 125 -3.81 0.48 -3.86
N GLY A 126 -4.61 0.58 -4.91
CA GLY A 126 -4.85 1.84 -5.61
C GLY A 126 -5.51 2.89 -4.72
N ALA A 127 -6.53 2.49 -3.97
CA ALA A 127 -7.20 3.37 -3.00
C ALA A 127 -6.27 3.79 -1.85
N LEU A 128 -5.46 2.85 -1.36
CA LEU A 128 -4.47 3.06 -0.31
C LEU A 128 -3.44 4.12 -0.71
N LEU A 129 -2.83 4.00 -1.90
CA LEU A 129 -1.82 4.93 -2.37
C LEU A 129 -2.35 6.36 -2.47
N VAL A 130 -3.53 6.56 -3.06
CA VAL A 130 -4.14 7.87 -3.18
C VAL A 130 -4.40 8.48 -1.79
N THR A 131 -5.00 7.71 -0.88
CA THR A 131 -5.34 8.18 0.46
C THR A 131 -4.10 8.47 1.29
N LEU A 132 -3.06 7.65 1.17
CA LEU A 132 -1.81 7.80 1.90
C LEU A 132 -1.04 9.03 1.45
N PHE A 133 -0.86 9.24 0.14
CA PHE A 133 -0.17 10.42 -0.37
C PHE A 133 -0.96 11.71 -0.10
N ALA A 134 -2.29 11.70 -0.28
CA ALA A 134 -3.14 12.84 0.05
C ALA A 134 -3.02 13.18 1.55
N GLY A 135 -3.24 12.21 2.43
CA GLY A 135 -3.11 12.39 3.88
C GLY A 135 -1.74 12.87 4.28
N PHE A 136 -0.66 12.25 3.77
CA PHE A 136 0.71 12.65 4.09
C PHE A 136 0.99 14.12 3.71
N THR A 137 0.57 14.54 2.51
CA THR A 137 0.79 15.93 2.06
C THR A 137 0.00 16.95 2.87
N GLU A 138 -1.14 16.56 3.45
CA GLU A 138 -1.95 17.40 4.33
C GLU A 138 -1.27 17.71 5.67
N TYR A 139 -0.41 16.82 6.15
CA TYR A 139 0.36 17.01 7.39
C TYR A 139 1.64 17.81 7.22
N MET A 140 2.18 17.87 6.01
CA MET A 140 3.49 18.49 5.77
C MET A 140 3.36 20.00 5.57
N PRO A 141 4.32 20.80 6.13
CA PRO A 141 4.39 22.23 5.90
C PRO A 141 4.49 22.55 4.42
N GLY A 142 3.78 23.57 3.95
CA GLY A 142 3.71 23.93 2.53
C GLY A 142 5.09 24.17 1.89
N ARG A 143 6.02 24.76 2.66
CA ARG A 143 7.39 25.08 2.20
C ARG A 143 8.21 23.84 1.82
N ASN A 144 8.08 22.73 2.56
CA ASN A 144 8.91 21.53 2.41
C ASN A 144 8.14 20.31 1.91
N ARG A 145 6.85 20.47 1.55
CA ARG A 145 5.95 19.38 1.16
C ARG A 145 6.51 18.54 0.02
N GLY A 146 7.05 19.16 -1.02
CA GLY A 146 7.65 18.47 -2.15
C GLY A 146 8.86 17.61 -1.74
N THR A 147 9.74 18.14 -0.89
CA THR A 147 10.91 17.41 -0.39
C THR A 147 10.51 16.20 0.45
N TRP A 148 9.53 16.34 1.33
CA TRP A 148 9.03 15.22 2.13
C TRP A 148 8.37 14.16 1.27
N SER A 149 7.53 14.54 0.30
CA SER A 149 6.89 13.61 -0.64
C SER A 149 7.90 12.85 -1.49
N SER A 150 8.95 13.51 -1.97
CA SER A 150 10.03 12.87 -2.73
C SER A 150 10.80 11.86 -1.89
N ARG A 151 11.10 12.18 -0.62
CA ARG A 151 11.76 11.26 0.31
C ARG A 151 10.91 10.01 0.60
N VAL A 152 9.60 10.18 0.82
CA VAL A 152 8.67 9.07 1.01
C VAL A 152 8.61 8.18 -0.23
N SER A 153 8.49 8.77 -1.41
CA SER A 153 8.48 8.03 -2.68
C SER A 153 9.80 7.30 -2.92
N PHE A 154 10.93 7.93 -2.60
CA PHE A 154 12.25 7.31 -2.71
C PHE A 154 12.33 6.04 -1.85
N ILE A 155 11.96 6.12 -0.56
CA ILE A 155 11.96 4.95 0.34
C ILE A 155 10.95 3.90 -0.15
N GLY A 156 9.75 4.31 -0.57
CA GLY A 156 8.74 3.40 -1.10
C GLY A 156 9.25 2.58 -2.30
N ASN A 157 10.04 3.18 -3.19
CA ASN A 157 10.62 2.47 -4.34
C ASN A 157 11.66 1.41 -3.96
N TRP A 158 12.26 1.47 -2.77
CA TRP A 158 13.11 0.41 -2.24
C TRP A 158 12.36 -0.89 -1.95
N SER A 159 11.03 -0.85 -1.97
CA SER A 159 10.19 -2.05 -1.87
C SER A 159 10.52 -3.10 -2.95
N TYR A 160 10.81 -2.67 -4.19
CA TYR A 160 11.12 -3.57 -5.30
C TYR A 160 12.42 -4.38 -5.09
N PRO A 161 13.59 -3.74 -4.84
CA PRO A 161 14.82 -4.49 -4.58
C PRO A 161 14.74 -5.31 -3.28
N LEU A 162 14.10 -4.80 -2.24
CA LEU A 162 13.93 -5.53 -0.99
C LEU A 162 13.10 -6.81 -1.18
N CYS A 163 12.00 -6.72 -1.91
CA CYS A 163 11.18 -7.86 -2.27
C CYS A 163 11.96 -8.91 -3.06
N SER A 164 12.76 -8.46 -4.05
CA SER A 164 13.58 -9.34 -4.89
C SER A 164 14.65 -10.06 -4.07
N LEU A 165 15.29 -9.38 -3.12
CA LEU A 165 16.28 -9.97 -2.21
C LEU A 165 15.64 -11.03 -1.30
N ILE A 166 14.48 -10.74 -0.74
CA ILE A 166 13.75 -11.70 0.10
C ILE A 166 13.34 -12.93 -0.73
N ALA A 167 12.80 -12.74 -1.92
CA ALA A 167 12.42 -13.82 -2.81
C ALA A 167 13.62 -14.69 -3.19
N MET A 168 14.77 -14.08 -3.49
CA MET A 168 16.00 -14.77 -3.82
C MET A 168 16.55 -15.59 -2.65
N GLY A 169 16.46 -15.07 -1.43
CA GLY A 169 16.83 -15.78 -0.20
C GLY A 169 15.89 -16.94 0.15
N LEU A 170 14.60 -16.83 -0.17
CA LEU A 170 13.60 -17.87 0.11
C LEU A 170 13.65 -19.02 -0.89
N THR A 171 14.02 -18.76 -2.14
CA THR A 171 14.00 -19.77 -3.22
C THR A 171 14.78 -21.05 -2.88
N PRO A 172 15.98 -21.01 -2.30
CA PRO A 172 16.71 -22.24 -1.95
C PRO A 172 16.20 -22.93 -0.67
N LEU A 173 15.38 -22.22 0.15
CA LEU A 173 14.98 -22.70 1.48
C LEU A 173 13.61 -23.36 1.49
N ILE A 174 12.75 -23.03 0.53
CA ILE A 174 11.34 -23.43 0.52
C ILE A 174 11.02 -24.12 -0.80
N SER A 175 10.19 -25.16 -0.76
CA SER A 175 9.73 -25.86 -1.96
C SER A 175 9.02 -24.91 -2.92
N ALA A 176 9.14 -25.13 -4.22
CA ALA A 176 8.60 -24.27 -5.26
C ALA A 176 7.08 -24.01 -5.11
N GLU A 177 6.33 -25.01 -4.61
CA GLU A 177 4.88 -24.89 -4.39
C GLU A 177 4.50 -23.91 -3.27
N TRP A 178 5.34 -23.83 -2.23
CA TRP A 178 5.10 -22.94 -1.08
C TRP A 178 5.77 -21.58 -1.24
N ASN A 179 6.80 -21.48 -2.05
CA ASN A 179 7.59 -20.26 -2.17
C ASN A 179 6.75 -19.06 -2.61
N TRP A 180 5.95 -19.18 -3.65
CA TRP A 180 5.09 -18.08 -4.11
C TRP A 180 4.01 -17.70 -3.08
N ARG A 181 3.52 -18.66 -2.29
CA ARG A 181 2.55 -18.41 -1.20
C ARG A 181 3.18 -17.59 -0.08
N VAL A 182 4.37 -17.97 0.34
CA VAL A 182 5.14 -17.27 1.38
C VAL A 182 5.48 -15.84 0.93
N GLN A 183 5.76 -15.62 -0.35
CA GLN A 183 5.99 -14.29 -0.90
C GLN A 183 4.75 -13.39 -0.85
N LEU A 184 3.54 -13.93 -0.79
CA LEU A 184 2.32 -13.15 -0.50
C LEU A 184 2.11 -12.93 1.00
N LEU A 185 2.44 -13.92 1.83
CA LEU A 185 2.21 -13.85 3.27
C LEU A 185 3.17 -12.89 3.99
N ILE A 186 4.44 -12.84 3.58
CA ILE A 186 5.42 -11.93 4.20
C ILE A 186 4.97 -10.45 4.14
N PRO A 187 4.66 -9.88 2.97
CA PRO A 187 4.16 -8.52 2.91
C PRO A 187 2.83 -8.35 3.64
N ALA A 188 1.94 -9.35 3.65
CA ALA A 188 0.69 -9.30 4.39
C ALA A 188 0.93 -9.11 5.90
N ILE A 189 1.86 -9.86 6.48
CA ILE A 189 2.24 -9.76 7.90
C ILE A 189 2.86 -8.39 8.20
N LEU A 190 3.77 -7.94 7.35
CA LEU A 190 4.43 -6.65 7.52
C LEU A 190 3.45 -5.48 7.36
N SER A 191 2.52 -5.56 6.41
CA SER A 191 1.43 -4.60 6.24
C SER A 191 0.49 -4.58 7.45
N LEU A 192 0.22 -5.72 8.07
CA LEU A 192 -0.56 -5.78 9.31
C LEU A 192 0.14 -5.00 10.45
N ILE A 193 1.45 -5.15 10.57
CA ILE A 193 2.24 -4.39 11.55
C ILE A 193 2.20 -2.88 11.22
N ALA A 194 2.37 -2.52 9.95
CA ALA A 194 2.28 -1.12 9.51
C ALA A 194 0.90 -0.52 9.81
N THR A 195 -0.17 -1.27 9.56
CA THR A 195 -1.55 -0.86 9.87
C THR A 195 -1.77 -0.67 11.36
N ALA A 196 -1.26 -1.57 12.19
CA ALA A 196 -1.35 -1.46 13.65
C ALA A 196 -0.61 -0.21 14.17
N LEU A 197 0.58 0.08 13.63
CA LEU A 197 1.33 1.29 13.93
C LEU A 197 0.59 2.55 13.46
N ALA A 198 0.03 2.52 12.24
CA ALA A 198 -0.76 3.63 11.73
C ALA A 198 -2.02 3.84 12.57
N TRP A 199 -2.73 2.78 12.96
CA TRP A 199 -3.89 2.90 13.84
C TRP A 199 -3.57 3.57 15.16
N ARG A 200 -2.40 3.27 15.73
CA ARG A 200 -1.98 3.81 17.04
C ARG A 200 -1.49 5.26 16.95
N TYR A 201 -0.78 5.62 15.89
CA TYR A 201 0.00 6.86 15.82
C TYR A 201 -0.44 7.82 14.71
N PHE A 202 -1.23 7.35 13.72
CA PHE A 202 -1.66 8.19 12.61
C PHE A 202 -2.92 8.97 13.02
N PRO A 203 -2.85 10.29 13.21
CA PRO A 203 -4.00 11.10 13.56
C PRO A 203 -4.92 11.31 12.35
N GLU A 204 -6.14 11.77 12.58
CA GLU A 204 -6.99 12.24 11.49
C GLU A 204 -6.46 13.54 10.89
N SER A 205 -6.74 13.77 9.61
CA SER A 205 -6.25 14.96 8.92
C SER A 205 -6.78 16.25 9.56
N PRO A 206 -5.93 17.23 9.88
CA PRO A 206 -6.36 18.52 10.40
C PRO A 206 -7.08 19.39 9.35
N ARG A 207 -7.04 18.98 8.09
CA ARG A 207 -7.70 19.70 6.97
C ARG A 207 -9.04 19.09 6.58
N TRP A 208 -9.35 17.91 7.08
CA TRP A 208 -10.60 17.17 6.86
C TRP A 208 -11.73 17.60 7.81
#